data_ae3b68efaff5de457929a3aa2aa3f7b5
#
_entry.id   ae3b68efaff5de457929a3aa2aa3f7b5
#
_cell.length_a   1.000
_cell.length_b   1.000
_cell.length_c   1.000
_cell.angle_alpha   90.00
_cell.angle_beta   90.00
_cell.angle_gamma   90.00
#
_symmetry.space_group_name_H-M   'P 1'
#
loop_
_entity.id
_entity.type
_entity.pdbx_description
1 polymer ?
#
loop_
_entity_poly.entity_id
_entity_poly.type
_entity_poly.pdbx_seq_one_letter_code
_entity_poly.pdbx_strand_id
1 'polypeptide(L)'
;MDKVEILILRNLLYNEEYLRKVIPFIKSDYFEDPHQKVTFEEVQKFVTEYNQPATREVLCIEVEKRQDINDTSFQEITKLISYLEDVPTDFDWLVDTTEKLSLIHI
;
A
#
# COMPACT_ATOMS: atom_id res chain seq x y z
N MET A 1 -6.88 -14.11 -8.74
CA MET A 1 -5.85 -13.37 -9.47
C MET A 1 -5.64 -12.03 -8.81
N ASP A 2 -4.39 -11.67 -8.57
CA ASP A 2 -4.09 -10.40 -7.91
C ASP A 2 -4.29 -9.24 -8.88
N LYS A 3 -4.98 -8.22 -8.40
CA LYS A 3 -5.15 -7.00 -9.18
C LYS A 3 -3.91 -6.11 -9.02
N VAL A 4 -3.79 -5.14 -9.91
CA VAL A 4 -2.65 -4.22 -9.92
C VAL A 4 -2.47 -3.57 -8.55
N GLU A 5 -3.56 -3.21 -7.86
CA GLU A 5 -3.52 -2.56 -6.56
C GLU A 5 -2.76 -3.42 -5.53
N ILE A 6 -2.95 -4.73 -5.56
CA ILE A 6 -2.23 -5.64 -4.66
C ILE A 6 -0.75 -5.67 -5.00
N LEU A 7 -0.40 -5.71 -6.28
CA LEU A 7 0.99 -5.66 -6.70
C LEU A 7 1.68 -4.37 -6.25
N ILE A 8 0.96 -3.27 -6.34
CA ILE A 8 1.46 -1.97 -5.89
C ILE A 8 1.73 -2.00 -4.38
N LEU A 9 0.76 -2.46 -3.59
CA LEU A 9 0.93 -2.52 -2.14
C LEU A 9 2.09 -3.42 -1.74
N ARG A 10 2.25 -4.60 -2.39
CA ARG A 10 3.39 -5.48 -2.13
C ARG A 10 4.71 -4.77 -2.35
N ASN A 11 4.84 -4.10 -3.47
CA ASN A 11 6.10 -3.46 -3.83
C ASN A 11 6.37 -2.22 -2.98
N LEU A 12 5.35 -1.56 -2.47
CA LEU A 12 5.53 -0.47 -1.51
C LEU A 12 6.17 -0.97 -0.22
N LEU A 13 5.98 -2.24 0.14
CA LEU A 13 6.57 -2.83 1.33
C LEU A 13 7.95 -3.43 1.09
N TYR A 14 8.15 -4.07 -0.07
CA TYR A 14 9.33 -4.91 -0.27
C TYR A 14 10.31 -4.38 -1.30
N ASN A 15 9.95 -3.36 -2.07
CA ASN A 15 10.83 -2.78 -3.08
C ASN A 15 11.03 -1.29 -2.78
N GLU A 16 12.10 -0.99 -2.07
CA GLU A 16 12.36 0.39 -1.65
C GLU A 16 12.56 1.33 -2.83
N GLU A 17 13.20 0.87 -3.89
CA GLU A 17 13.40 1.68 -5.09
C GLU A 17 12.06 2.08 -5.72
N TYR A 18 11.14 1.11 -5.81
CA TYR A 18 9.79 1.37 -6.30
C TYR A 18 9.07 2.35 -5.39
N LEU A 19 9.12 2.12 -4.08
CA LEU A 19 8.47 2.97 -3.09
C LEU A 19 8.90 4.43 -3.28
N ARG A 20 10.21 4.68 -3.34
CA ARG A 20 10.72 6.05 -3.45
C ARG A 20 10.36 6.70 -4.78
N LYS A 21 10.20 5.91 -5.81
CA LYS A 21 9.85 6.43 -7.13
C LYS A 21 8.39 6.82 -7.24
N VAL A 22 7.48 6.06 -6.63
CA VAL A 22 6.04 6.27 -6.82
C VAL A 22 5.38 7.05 -5.70
N ILE A 23 5.92 7.03 -4.48
CA ILE A 23 5.27 7.66 -3.35
C ILE A 23 4.99 9.16 -3.56
N PRO A 24 5.83 9.92 -4.29
CA PRO A 24 5.54 11.34 -4.50
C PRO A 24 4.28 11.63 -5.31
N PHE A 25 3.81 10.70 -6.12
CA PHE A 25 2.66 10.97 -6.98
C PHE A 25 1.45 10.07 -6.71
N ILE A 26 1.61 8.95 -6.01
CA ILE A 26 0.49 8.06 -5.73
C ILE A 26 -0.29 8.57 -4.51
N LYS A 27 -1.62 8.46 -4.56
CA LYS A 27 -2.50 8.97 -3.51
C LYS A 27 -3.47 7.91 -3.06
N SER A 28 -4.04 8.07 -1.85
CA SER A 28 -4.99 7.11 -1.31
C SER A 28 -6.23 6.96 -2.21
N ASP A 29 -6.63 8.01 -2.90
CA ASP A 29 -7.79 7.97 -3.81
C ASP A 29 -7.60 7.01 -4.97
N TYR A 30 -6.36 6.63 -5.25
CA TYR A 30 -6.05 5.63 -6.26
C TYR A 30 -6.69 4.27 -5.93
N PHE A 31 -6.86 3.97 -4.65
CA PHE A 31 -7.40 2.70 -4.19
C PHE A 31 -8.91 2.84 -3.95
N GLU A 32 -9.70 2.09 -4.72
CA GLU A 32 -11.16 2.10 -4.55
C GLU A 32 -11.61 1.28 -3.35
N ASP A 33 -10.91 0.19 -3.06
CA ASP A 33 -11.24 -0.68 -1.93
C ASP A 33 -10.87 0.02 -0.62
N PRO A 34 -11.83 0.17 0.32
CA PRO A 34 -11.56 0.88 1.57
C PRO A 34 -10.44 0.26 2.40
N HIS A 35 -10.28 -1.07 2.36
CA HIS A 35 -9.25 -1.75 3.14
C HIS A 35 -7.87 -1.49 2.54
N GLN A 36 -7.77 -1.48 1.21
CA GLN A 36 -6.54 -1.13 0.53
C GLN A 36 -6.17 0.33 0.76
N LYS A 37 -7.18 1.21 0.75
CA LYS A 37 -6.96 2.63 1.00
C LYS A 37 -6.37 2.86 2.39
N VAL A 38 -6.93 2.23 3.42
CA VAL A 38 -6.41 2.34 4.78
C VAL A 38 -4.98 1.81 4.85
N THR A 39 -4.71 0.66 4.23
CA THR A 39 -3.38 0.08 4.20
C THR A 39 -2.38 1.05 3.56
N PHE A 40 -2.74 1.62 2.43
CA PHE A 40 -1.86 2.59 1.76
C PHE A 40 -1.62 3.83 2.63
N GLU A 41 -2.66 4.34 3.29
CA GLU A 41 -2.53 5.52 4.14
C GLU A 41 -1.51 5.28 5.26
N GLU A 42 -1.50 4.08 5.85
CA GLU A 42 -0.53 3.76 6.89
C GLU A 42 0.88 3.60 6.32
N VAL A 43 1.01 3.02 5.12
CA VAL A 43 2.30 2.94 4.44
C VAL A 43 2.85 4.35 4.19
N GLN A 44 2.03 5.24 3.64
CA GLN A 44 2.42 6.60 3.32
C GLN A 44 2.82 7.39 4.57
N LYS A 45 2.05 7.25 5.63
CA LYS A 45 2.31 7.90 6.90
C LYS A 45 3.65 7.45 7.48
N PHE A 46 3.92 6.15 7.45
CA PHE A 46 5.16 5.61 7.98
C PHE A 46 6.37 6.11 7.17
N VAL A 47 6.29 6.08 5.85
CA VAL A 47 7.37 6.55 4.99
C VAL A 47 7.63 8.03 5.21
N THR A 48 6.58 8.83 5.35
CA THR A 48 6.71 10.27 5.59
C THR A 48 7.39 10.54 6.92
N GLU A 49 7.06 9.77 7.95
CA GLU A 49 7.58 9.99 9.30
C GLU A 49 8.98 9.42 9.50
N TYR A 50 9.24 8.23 8.98
CA TYR A 50 10.50 7.51 9.25
C TYR A 50 11.42 7.38 8.04
N ASN A 51 10.97 7.80 6.87
CA ASN A 51 11.76 7.74 5.61
C ASN A 51 12.26 6.33 5.30
N GLN A 52 11.45 5.32 5.60
CA GLN A 52 11.76 3.90 5.38
C GLN A 52 10.50 3.16 5.00
N PRO A 53 10.62 2.01 4.29
CA PRO A 53 9.46 1.16 4.05
C PRO A 53 8.87 0.63 5.35
N ALA A 54 7.55 0.53 5.41
CA ALA A 54 6.88 -0.09 6.55
C ALA A 54 7.00 -1.62 6.46
N THR A 55 6.84 -2.30 7.60
CA THR A 55 6.74 -3.76 7.63
C THR A 55 5.29 -4.15 7.89
N ARG A 56 4.97 -5.42 7.62
CA ARG A 56 3.62 -5.92 7.88
C ARG A 56 3.23 -5.78 9.35
N GLU A 57 4.17 -6.09 10.24
CA GLU A 57 3.95 -6.00 11.68
C GLU A 57 3.61 -4.57 12.11
N VAL A 58 4.37 -3.61 11.61
CA VAL A 58 4.13 -2.20 11.93
C VAL A 58 2.77 -1.77 11.41
N LEU A 59 2.42 -2.18 10.18
CA LEU A 59 1.12 -1.81 9.61
C LEU A 59 -0.03 -2.34 10.46
N CYS A 60 0.06 -3.59 10.92
CA CYS A 60 -0.99 -4.17 11.76
C CYS A 60 -1.14 -3.40 13.06
N ILE A 61 -0.04 -3.01 13.70
CA ILE A 61 -0.08 -2.25 14.94
C ILE A 61 -0.68 -0.87 14.71
N GLU A 62 -0.28 -0.19 13.65
CA GLU A 62 -0.79 1.16 13.37
C GLU A 62 -2.27 1.14 12.97
N VAL A 63 -2.71 0.13 12.23
CA VAL A 63 -4.12 -0.02 11.89
C VAL A 63 -4.94 -0.26 13.15
N GLU A 64 -4.43 -1.06 14.10
CA GLU A 64 -5.11 -1.31 15.37
C GLU A 64 -5.36 -0.03 16.15
N LYS A 65 -4.48 0.95 16.05
CA LYS A 65 -4.61 2.23 16.76
C LYS A 65 -5.68 3.14 16.16
N ARG A 66 -6.13 2.88 14.93
CA ARG A 66 -7.09 3.75 14.27
C ARG A 66 -8.46 3.64 14.95
N GLN A 67 -9.14 4.78 15.06
CA GLN A 67 -10.47 4.87 15.66
C GLN A 67 -11.58 4.98 14.62
N ASP A 68 -11.20 5.10 13.35
CA ASP A 68 -12.16 5.28 12.26
C ASP A 68 -12.54 3.95 11.58
N ILE A 69 -12.11 2.82 12.13
CA ILE A 69 -12.47 1.49 11.62
C ILE A 69 -13.07 0.65 12.73
N ASN A 70 -13.95 -0.29 12.34
CA ASN A 70 -14.56 -1.22 13.28
C ASN A 70 -13.77 -2.55 13.28
N ASP A 71 -14.20 -3.48 14.17
CA ASP A 71 -13.50 -4.77 14.30
C ASP A 71 -13.52 -5.58 13.02
N THR A 72 -14.63 -5.56 12.28
CA THR A 72 -14.74 -6.30 11.02
C THR A 72 -13.75 -5.76 10.01
N SER A 73 -13.67 -4.43 9.88
CA SER A 73 -12.72 -3.79 8.97
C SER A 73 -11.29 -4.08 9.39
N PHE A 74 -11.00 -4.04 10.70
CA PHE A 74 -9.67 -4.37 11.21
C PHE A 74 -9.26 -5.79 10.82
N GLN A 75 -10.16 -6.76 10.96
CA GLN A 75 -9.88 -8.14 10.59
C GLN A 75 -9.61 -8.27 9.09
N GLU A 76 -10.40 -7.61 8.26
CA GLU A 76 -10.23 -7.67 6.81
C GLU A 76 -8.90 -7.00 6.37
N ILE A 77 -8.56 -5.88 6.99
CA ILE A 77 -7.30 -5.19 6.69
C ILE A 77 -6.11 -6.05 7.13
N THR A 78 -6.22 -6.70 8.30
CA THR A 78 -5.17 -7.59 8.80
C THR A 78 -4.96 -8.77 7.84
N LYS A 79 -6.04 -9.35 7.31
CA LYS A 79 -5.96 -10.40 6.30
C LYS A 79 -5.26 -9.89 5.04
N LEU A 80 -5.62 -8.71 4.58
CA LEU A 80 -4.99 -8.10 3.42
C LEU A 80 -3.49 -7.94 3.64
N ILE A 81 -3.10 -7.40 4.77
CA ILE A 81 -1.69 -7.20 5.09
C ILE A 81 -0.94 -8.54 5.13
N SER A 82 -1.55 -9.57 5.72
CA SER A 82 -0.96 -10.91 5.77
C SER A 82 -0.77 -11.50 4.38
N TYR A 83 -1.61 -11.10 3.42
CA TYR A 83 -1.52 -11.56 2.04
C TYR A 83 -0.39 -10.89 1.26
N LEU A 84 0.10 -9.76 1.73
CA LEU A 84 1.15 -9.01 1.05
C LEU A 84 2.51 -9.64 1.32
N GLU A 85 2.92 -10.55 0.43
CA GLU A 85 4.18 -11.27 0.54
C GLU A 85 5.22 -10.68 -0.41
N ASP A 86 6.48 -10.99 -0.17
CA ASP A 86 7.58 -10.52 -1.02
C ASP A 86 7.63 -11.37 -2.30
N VAL A 87 6.77 -11.01 -3.24
CA VAL A 87 6.70 -11.65 -4.56
C VAL A 87 7.21 -10.66 -5.60
N PRO A 88 8.29 -10.99 -6.32
CA PRO A 88 8.85 -10.07 -7.31
C PRO A 88 7.87 -9.73 -8.42
N THR A 89 7.88 -8.47 -8.84
CA THR A 89 7.10 -7.99 -9.97
C THR A 89 8.06 -7.21 -10.87
N ASP A 90 7.85 -7.27 -12.19
CA ASP A 90 8.67 -6.51 -13.12
C ASP A 90 8.64 -5.02 -12.76
N PHE A 91 9.80 -4.47 -12.46
CA PHE A 91 9.93 -3.11 -11.94
C PHE A 91 9.46 -2.06 -12.94
N ASP A 92 10.00 -2.11 -14.15
CA ASP A 92 9.69 -1.10 -15.17
C ASP A 92 8.21 -1.14 -15.56
N TRP A 93 7.67 -2.34 -15.72
CA TRP A 93 6.25 -2.51 -16.02
C TRP A 93 5.37 -1.95 -14.90
N LEU A 94 5.73 -2.22 -13.66
CA LEU A 94 4.92 -1.79 -12.52
C LEU A 94 4.96 -0.26 -12.36
N VAL A 95 6.13 0.35 -12.51
CA VAL A 95 6.25 1.81 -12.45
C VAL A 95 5.42 2.45 -13.56
N ASP A 96 5.56 1.96 -14.77
CA ASP A 96 4.80 2.49 -15.91
C ASP A 96 3.29 2.35 -15.69
N THR A 97 2.85 1.18 -15.23
CA THR A 97 1.44 0.93 -14.95
C THR A 97 0.93 1.84 -13.84
N THR A 98 1.70 2.02 -12.78
CA THR A 98 1.33 2.90 -11.66
C THR A 98 1.18 4.34 -12.12
N GLU A 99 2.10 4.83 -12.95
CA GLU A 99 2.03 6.18 -13.48
C GLU A 99 0.77 6.39 -14.32
N LYS A 100 0.46 5.44 -15.20
CA LYS A 100 -0.73 5.53 -16.05
C LYS A 100 -2.02 5.54 -15.25
N LEU A 101 -2.12 4.69 -14.23
CA LEU A 101 -3.30 4.65 -13.38
C LEU A 101 -3.44 5.91 -12.54
N SER A 102 -2.32 6.47 -12.09
CA SER A 102 -2.31 7.73 -11.36
C SER A 102 -2.89 8.88 -12.19
N LEU A 103 -2.58 8.91 -13.48
CA LEU A 103 -3.13 9.93 -14.40
C LEU A 103 -4.64 9.80 -14.59
N ILE A 104 -5.16 8.58 -14.55
CA ILE A 104 -6.60 8.34 -14.69
C ILE A 104 -7.38 8.87 -13.49
N HIS A 105 -6.78 8.88 -12.32
CA HIS A 105 -7.43 9.27 -11.07
C HIS A 105 -7.24 10.74 -10.68
N ILE A 106 -6.63 11.52 -11.53
CA ILE A 106 -6.45 12.95 -11.29
C ILE A 106 -7.70 13.75 -11.60
#